data_5ae374e19dacc91ef59b7494816b9bea
#
_entry.id   5ae374e19dacc91ef59b7494816b9bea
#
_cell.length_a   1.000
_cell.length_b   1.000
_cell.length_c   1.000
_cell.angle_alpha   90.00
_cell.angle_beta   90.00
_cell.angle_gamma   90.00
#
_symmetry.space_group_name_H-M   'P 1'
#
loop_
_entity.id
_entity.type
_entity.pdbx_description
1 polymer ?
#
loop_
_entity_poly.entity_id
_entity_poly.type
_entity_poly.pdbx_seq_one_letter_code
_entity_poly.pdbx_strand_id
1 'polypeptide(L)' 'MKTIINLDNPNHDYQPHVSIERTRDSDGIFMRVPRSGFLILTHEQAENIAASLRYLTRSEESHEQD' A
#
# COMPACT_ATOMS: atom_id res chain seq x y z
N MET A 1 -9.90 12.34 -2.22
CA MET A 1 -9.08 11.80 -3.30
C MET A 1 -8.85 10.31 -3.08
N LYS A 2 -8.97 9.54 -4.12
CA LYS A 2 -8.85 8.09 -4.05
C LYS A 2 -7.78 7.60 -5.00
N THR A 3 -6.91 6.73 -4.50
CA THR A 3 -5.86 6.15 -5.31
C THR A 3 -6.10 4.66 -5.45
N ILE A 4 -5.98 4.15 -6.64
CA ILE A 4 -6.14 2.73 -6.91
C ILE A 4 -4.82 2.21 -7.46
N ILE A 5 -4.31 1.17 -6.82
CA ILE A 5 -3.05 0.55 -7.22
C ILE A 5 -3.34 -0.86 -7.68
N ASN A 6 -3.06 -1.13 -8.94
CA ASN A 6 -3.27 -2.46 -9.51
C ASN A 6 -2.08 -3.34 -9.18
N LEU A 7 -2.39 -4.53 -8.70
CA LEU A 7 -1.36 -5.52 -8.36
C LEU A 7 -1.36 -6.59 -9.45
N ASP A 8 -0.86 -6.22 -10.60
CA ASP A 8 -0.82 -7.13 -11.74
C ASP A 8 0.15 -8.28 -11.48
N ASN A 9 -0.34 -9.48 -11.68
CA ASN A 9 0.50 -10.65 -11.55
C ASN A 9 0.25 -11.52 -12.78
N PRO A 10 1.22 -11.62 -13.69
CA PRO A 10 1.03 -12.38 -14.94
C PRO A 10 0.79 -13.87 -14.71
N ASN A 11 1.08 -14.37 -13.53
CA ASN A 11 0.91 -15.78 -13.21
C ASN A 11 -0.48 -16.10 -12.66
N HIS A 12 -1.33 -15.09 -12.50
CA HIS A 12 -2.65 -15.30 -11.95
C HIS A 12 -3.70 -14.60 -12.79
N ASP A 13 -4.84 -15.27 -12.95
CA ASP A 13 -5.98 -14.66 -13.62
C ASP A 13 -6.59 -13.54 -12.80
N TYR A 14 -6.42 -13.61 -11.51
CA TYR A 14 -6.96 -12.61 -10.59
C TYR A 14 -6.00 -11.43 -10.51
N GLN A 15 -6.51 -10.25 -10.82
CA GLN A 15 -5.71 -9.03 -10.77
C GLN A 15 -6.30 -8.09 -9.72
N PRO A 16 -5.90 -8.27 -8.47
CA PRO A 16 -6.43 -7.45 -7.40
C PRO A 16 -5.92 -6.02 -7.47
N HIS A 17 -6.65 -5.15 -6.83
CA HIS A 17 -6.21 -3.77 -6.69
C HIS A 17 -6.39 -3.33 -5.24
N VAL A 18 -5.51 -2.45 -4.80
CA VAL A 18 -5.59 -1.85 -3.48
C VAL A 18 -6.11 -0.43 -3.67
N SER A 19 -7.13 -0.07 -2.92
CA SER A 19 -7.62 1.30 -2.96
C SER A 19 -7.25 2.01 -1.67
N ILE A 20 -6.80 3.24 -1.81
CA ILE A 20 -6.38 4.06 -0.68
C ILE A 20 -7.11 5.38 -0.77
N GLU A 21 -7.71 5.79 0.33
CA GLU A 21 -8.56 6.97 0.33
C GLU A 21 -8.46 7.65 1.69
N ARG A 22 -8.52 8.98 1.68
CA ARG A 22 -8.55 9.70 2.93
C ARG A 22 -9.93 9.54 3.55
N THR A 23 -10.00 9.34 4.86
CA THR A 23 -11.29 9.23 5.52
C THR A 23 -12.02 10.56 5.45
N ARG A 24 -13.33 10.51 5.66
CA ARG A 24 -14.18 11.69 5.58
C ARG A 24 -13.76 12.78 6.55
N ASP A 25 -13.31 12.37 7.71
CA ASP A 25 -12.91 13.30 8.77
C ASP A 25 -11.50 13.84 8.57
N SER A 26 -10.82 13.34 7.55
CA SER A 26 -9.45 13.72 7.22
C SER A 26 -8.44 13.35 8.29
N ASP A 27 -8.86 12.57 9.26
CA ASP A 27 -7.97 12.15 10.35
C ASP A 27 -7.26 10.85 10.06
N GLY A 28 -7.59 10.18 8.96
CA GLY A 28 -6.99 8.90 8.70
C GLY A 28 -6.99 8.52 7.24
N ILE A 29 -6.45 7.36 7.00
CA ILE A 29 -6.33 6.78 5.67
C ILE A 29 -7.09 5.47 5.66
N PHE A 30 -8.01 5.33 4.73
CA PHE A 30 -8.75 4.10 4.54
C PHE A 30 -8.08 3.30 3.42
N MET A 31 -7.62 2.10 3.75
CA MET A 31 -6.97 1.25 2.77
C MET A 31 -7.75 -0.06 2.65
N ARG A 32 -8.16 -0.38 1.45
CA ARG A 32 -8.89 -1.60 1.18
C ARG A 32 -8.00 -2.58 0.44
N VAL A 33 -7.86 -3.77 1.02
CA VAL A 33 -7.03 -4.82 0.44
C VAL A 33 -7.95 -5.94 -0.02
N PRO A 34 -7.87 -6.37 -1.28
CA PRO A 34 -8.76 -7.42 -1.79
C PRO A 34 -8.66 -8.69 -0.94
N ARG A 35 -9.81 -9.26 -0.65
CA ARG A 35 -9.95 -10.52 0.10
C ARG A 35 -9.52 -10.44 1.55
N SER A 36 -8.87 -9.37 1.96
CA SER A 36 -8.42 -9.23 3.35
C SER A 36 -9.25 -8.23 4.13
N GLY A 37 -10.04 -7.41 3.44
CA GLY A 37 -10.85 -6.42 4.12
C GLY A 37 -10.26 -5.03 4.00
N PHE A 38 -10.34 -4.28 5.08
CA PHE A 38 -9.84 -2.91 5.04
C PHE A 38 -9.15 -2.56 6.36
N LEU A 39 -8.36 -1.51 6.30
CA LEU A 39 -7.69 -0.95 7.45
C LEU A 39 -7.95 0.55 7.48
N ILE A 40 -8.03 1.09 8.68
CA ILE A 40 -8.07 2.53 8.87
C ILE A 40 -6.83 2.91 9.66
N LEU A 41 -6.00 3.74 9.05
CA LEU A 41 -4.71 4.12 9.61
C LEU A 41 -4.69 5.58 9.98
N THR A 42 -3.98 5.91 11.04
CA THR A 42 -3.68 7.32 11.30
C THR A 42 -2.63 7.77 10.29
N HIS A 43 -2.46 9.08 10.18
CA HIS A 43 -1.43 9.61 9.29
C HIS A 43 -0.04 9.11 9.69
N GLU A 44 0.22 9.06 10.98
CA GLU A 44 1.49 8.57 11.46
C GLU A 44 1.72 7.11 11.10
N GLN A 45 0.70 6.29 11.27
CA GLN A 45 0.80 4.88 10.92
C GLN A 45 1.03 4.69 9.42
N ALA A 46 0.32 5.47 8.62
CA ALA A 46 0.48 5.40 7.17
C ALA A 46 1.89 5.82 6.75
N GLU A 47 2.44 6.84 7.38
CA GLU A 47 3.79 7.27 7.09
C GLU A 47 4.82 6.23 7.49
N ASN A 48 4.60 5.57 8.63
CA ASN A 48 5.49 4.51 9.07
C ASN A 48 5.50 3.34 8.09
N ILE A 49 4.33 2.98 7.59
CA ILE A 49 4.23 1.91 6.60
C ILE A 49 4.94 2.31 5.31
N ALA A 50 4.73 3.53 4.86
CA ALA A 50 5.37 4.02 3.65
C ALA A 50 6.89 4.04 3.80
N ALA A 51 7.37 4.47 4.95
CA ALA A 51 8.80 4.50 5.21
C ALA A 51 9.39 3.09 5.24
N SER A 52 8.66 2.16 5.84
CA SER A 52 9.12 0.78 5.91
C SER A 52 9.21 0.14 4.53
N LEU A 53 8.20 0.38 3.71
CA LEU A 53 8.19 -0.14 2.34
C LEU A 53 9.36 0.43 1.54
N ARG A 54 9.59 1.72 1.70
CA ARG A 54 10.68 2.39 1.00
C ARG A 54 12.03 1.83 1.44
N TYR A 55 12.18 1.61 2.72
CA TYR A 55 13.41 1.06 3.26
C TYR A 55 13.68 -0.35 2.71
N LEU A 56 12.67 -1.20 2.71
CA LEU A 56 12.81 -2.56 2.21
C LEU A 56 13.12 -2.59 0.72
N THR A 57 12.50 -1.72 -0.03
CA THR A 57 12.74 -1.63 -1.47
C THR A 57 14.16 -1.20 -1.75
N ARG A 58 14.67 -0.24 -0.99
CA ARG A 58 16.04 0.22 -1.16
C ARG A 58 17.04 -0.86 -0.78
N SER A 59 16.74 -1.62 0.26
CA SER A 59 17.63 -2.69 0.67
C SER A 59 17.79 -3.73 -0.43
N GLU A 60 16.72 -4.05 -1.12
CA GLU A 60 16.77 -4.99 -2.23
C GLU A 60 17.60 -4.43 -3.37
N GLU A 61 17.41 -3.15 -3.68
CA GLU A 61 18.17 -2.52 -4.75
C GLU A 61 19.67 -2.52 -4.44
N SER A 62 20.02 -2.20 -3.20
CA SER A 62 21.41 -2.23 -2.78
C SER A 62 22.00 -3.61 -2.90
N HIS A 63 21.22 -4.59 -2.55
CA HIS A 63 21.67 -5.98 -2.60
C HIS A 63 21.92 -6.45 -4.03
N GLU A 64 21.08 -6.03 -4.93
CA GLU A 64 21.21 -6.39 -6.33
C GLU A 64 22.44 -5.76 -6.99
N GLN A 65 22.84 -4.63 -6.51
CA GLN A 65 23.98 -3.92 -7.07
C GLN A 65 25.31 -4.52 -6.64
N ASP A 66 25.29 -5.36 -5.67
CA ASP A 66 26.50 -6.05 -5.26
C ASP A 66 26.73 -7.29 -6.13
#